data_e6d41841bdff485d6842623aecd50ed6
#
_entry.id   e6d41841bdff485d6842623aecd50ed6
#
_cell.length_a   1.000
_cell.length_b   1.000
_cell.length_c   1.000
_cell.angle_alpha   90.00
_cell.angle_beta   90.00
_cell.angle_gamma   90.00
#
_symmetry.space_group_name_H-M   'P 1'
#
loop_
_entity.id
_entity.type
_entity.pdbx_description
1 polymer ?
#
loop_
_entity_poly.entity_id
_entity_poly.type
_entity_poly.pdbx_seq_one_letter_code
_entity_poly.pdbx_strand_id
1 'polypeptide(L)'
;MKNLIECPAERAIYFLGGKWKIRILFTLYSNKKVRFNILKRGLKTITQQMLSKQLKELETDGIINRKVHQVVPPKVEYSLTEFGLSVIPILKSFSNWNRRNTRIISLKLNKNFEENRLR
;
A
#
# COMPACT_ATOMS: atom_id res chain seq x y z
N MET A 1 6.97 -28.06 -3.95
CA MET A 1 7.02 -27.20 -5.14
C MET A 1 8.23 -26.28 -5.08
N LYS A 2 8.90 -26.16 -6.17
CA LYS A 2 10.03 -25.25 -6.25
C LYS A 2 9.56 -23.83 -6.02
N ASN A 3 10.32 -23.07 -5.26
CA ASN A 3 10.03 -21.66 -5.06
C ASN A 3 10.06 -20.91 -6.38
N LEU A 4 9.00 -20.18 -6.61
CA LEU A 4 8.84 -19.44 -7.84
C LEU A 4 9.58 -18.12 -7.83
N ILE A 5 9.85 -17.58 -6.63
CA ILE A 5 10.46 -16.26 -6.48
C ILE A 5 11.86 -16.46 -5.92
N GLU A 6 12.84 -16.45 -6.79
CA GLU A 6 14.26 -16.61 -6.41
C GLU A 6 14.96 -15.26 -6.25
N CYS A 7 14.54 -14.25 -7.02
CA CYS A 7 15.13 -12.93 -6.96
C CYS A 7 14.70 -12.21 -5.67
N PRO A 8 15.66 -11.73 -4.85
CA PRO A 8 15.32 -11.03 -3.62
C PRO A 8 14.39 -9.83 -3.81
N ALA A 9 14.56 -9.08 -4.89
CA ALA A 9 13.70 -7.95 -5.19
C ALA A 9 12.26 -8.39 -5.47
N GLU A 10 12.08 -9.48 -6.21
CA GLU A 10 10.76 -10.02 -6.47
C GLU A 10 10.08 -10.50 -5.20
N ARG A 11 10.85 -11.13 -4.31
CA ARG A 11 10.33 -11.58 -3.02
C ARG A 11 9.86 -10.42 -2.18
N ALA A 12 10.61 -9.31 -2.17
CA ALA A 12 10.21 -8.10 -1.46
C ALA A 12 8.92 -7.52 -2.04
N ILE A 13 8.83 -7.43 -3.35
CA ILE A 13 7.66 -6.89 -4.04
C ILE A 13 6.42 -7.76 -3.82
N TYR A 14 6.59 -9.05 -3.61
CA TYR A 14 5.48 -9.95 -3.32
C TYR A 14 4.62 -9.44 -2.16
N PHE A 15 5.24 -8.87 -1.12
CA PHE A 15 4.51 -8.34 0.03
C PHE A 15 3.88 -6.98 -0.22
N LEU A 16 4.32 -6.26 -1.24
CA LEU A 16 3.94 -4.87 -1.47
C LEU A 16 3.15 -4.67 -2.76
N GLY A 17 3.07 -5.72 -3.58
CA GLY A 17 2.48 -5.63 -4.90
C GLY A 17 1.00 -5.31 -4.88
N GLY A 18 0.54 -4.77 -6.01
CA GLY A 18 -0.85 -4.40 -6.19
C GLY A 18 -1.04 -2.90 -6.11
N LYS A 19 -2.26 -2.51 -6.42
CA LYS A 19 -2.60 -1.09 -6.60
C LYS A 19 -2.66 -0.32 -5.28
N TRP A 20 -3.01 -0.98 -4.18
CA TRP A 20 -3.45 -0.27 -2.98
C TRP A 20 -2.47 -0.30 -1.81
N LYS A 21 -1.63 -1.34 -1.71
CA LYS A 21 -0.81 -1.55 -0.52
C LYS A 21 0.15 -0.41 -0.23
N ILE A 22 0.86 0.07 -1.25
CA ILE A 22 1.82 1.17 -1.08
C ILE A 22 1.10 2.43 -0.57
N ARG A 23 -0.07 2.73 -1.12
CA ARG A 23 -0.86 3.89 -0.69
C ARG A 23 -1.33 3.76 0.75
N ILE A 24 -1.74 2.55 1.15
CA ILE A 24 -2.11 2.27 2.53
C ILE A 24 -0.92 2.50 3.47
N LEU A 25 0.24 1.98 3.10
CA LEU A 25 1.45 2.10 3.92
C LEU A 25 1.87 3.55 4.12
N PHE A 26 1.85 4.36 3.07
CA PHE A 26 2.17 5.78 3.19
C PHE A 26 1.15 6.52 4.06
N THR A 27 -0.11 6.18 3.94
CA THR A 27 -1.16 6.79 4.78
C THR A 27 -0.93 6.48 6.25
N LEU A 28 -0.61 5.23 6.55
CA LEU A 28 -0.33 4.82 7.93
C LEU A 28 0.96 5.44 8.46
N TYR A 29 1.97 5.56 7.62
CA TYR A 29 3.22 6.21 8.00
C TYR A 29 3.00 7.69 8.36
N SER A 30 2.20 8.39 7.57
CA SER A 30 1.94 9.82 7.78
C SER A 30 1.07 10.11 9.00
N ASN A 31 0.17 9.20 9.34
CA ASN A 31 -0.85 9.44 10.36
C ASN A 31 -0.72 8.57 11.61
N LYS A 32 0.26 7.67 11.64
CA LYS A 32 0.58 6.74 12.73
C LYS A 32 -0.51 5.71 13.03
N LYS A 33 -1.68 6.15 13.48
CA LYS A 33 -2.83 5.27 13.76
C LYS A 33 -4.02 5.78 12.98
N VAL A 34 -4.66 4.90 12.20
CA VAL A 34 -5.75 5.31 11.32
C VAL A 34 -6.88 4.31 11.40
N ARG A 35 -8.10 4.83 11.49
CA ARG A 35 -9.31 4.02 11.44
C ARG A 35 -9.67 3.63 10.00
N PHE A 36 -10.40 2.54 9.88
CA PHE A 36 -10.85 2.02 8.59
C PHE A 36 -11.53 3.09 7.73
N ASN A 37 -12.48 3.82 8.30
CA ASN A 37 -13.24 4.83 7.53
C ASN A 37 -12.35 5.98 7.05
N ILE A 38 -11.33 6.33 7.82
CA ILE A 38 -10.39 7.38 7.41
C ILE A 38 -9.52 6.88 6.25
N LEU A 39 -9.06 5.63 6.32
CA LEU A 39 -8.31 5.01 5.23
C LEU A 39 -9.16 4.97 3.95
N LYS A 40 -10.39 4.51 4.08
CA LYS A 40 -11.31 4.41 2.93
C LYS A 40 -11.52 5.78 2.29
N ARG A 41 -11.75 6.79 3.11
CA ARG A 41 -11.97 8.15 2.62
C ARG A 41 -10.72 8.72 1.93
N GLY A 42 -9.55 8.48 2.50
CA GLY A 42 -8.28 8.95 1.95
C GLY A 42 -7.91 8.26 0.63
N LEU A 43 -8.29 7.01 0.47
CA LEU A 43 -8.01 6.24 -0.76
C LEU A 43 -9.06 6.47 -1.85
N LYS A 44 -10.15 7.13 -1.52
CA LYS A 44 -11.22 7.58 -2.43
C LYS A 44 -11.96 6.47 -3.13
N THR A 45 -11.39 5.89 -4.18
CA THR A 45 -12.10 4.96 -5.07
C THR A 45 -12.08 3.51 -4.62
N ILE A 46 -11.42 3.20 -3.53
CA ILE A 46 -11.35 1.81 -3.05
C ILE A 46 -12.72 1.39 -2.49
N THR A 47 -13.12 0.15 -2.78
CA THR A 47 -14.35 -0.40 -2.18
C THR A 47 -14.05 -0.89 -0.77
N GLN A 48 -15.11 -1.02 0.05
CA GLN A 48 -14.99 -1.54 1.40
C GLN A 48 -14.41 -2.95 1.39
N GLN A 49 -14.88 -3.79 0.47
CA GLN A 49 -14.40 -5.17 0.35
C GLN A 49 -12.92 -5.21 -0.02
N MET A 50 -12.50 -4.37 -0.96
CA MET A 50 -11.10 -4.34 -1.39
C MET A 50 -10.19 -3.85 -0.27
N LEU A 51 -10.62 -2.78 0.45
CA LEU A 51 -9.83 -2.27 1.57
C LEU A 51 -9.70 -3.34 2.67
N SER A 52 -10.79 -4.00 3.00
CA SER A 52 -10.78 -5.09 3.99
C SER A 52 -9.81 -6.19 3.59
N LYS A 53 -9.82 -6.57 2.32
CA LYS A 53 -8.94 -7.59 1.78
C LYS A 53 -7.47 -7.18 1.88
N GLN A 54 -7.16 -5.96 1.47
CA GLN A 54 -5.78 -5.45 1.50
C GLN A 54 -5.25 -5.35 2.92
N LEU A 55 -6.07 -4.84 3.84
CA LEU A 55 -5.69 -4.74 5.25
C LEU A 55 -5.47 -6.11 5.87
N LYS A 56 -6.30 -7.08 5.52
CA LYS A 56 -6.15 -8.45 6.01
C LYS A 56 -4.83 -9.07 5.53
N GLU A 57 -4.49 -8.89 4.27
CA GLU A 57 -3.24 -9.39 3.71
C GLU A 57 -2.04 -8.75 4.40
N LEU A 58 -2.07 -7.42 4.56
CA LEU A 58 -0.98 -6.69 5.23
C LEU A 58 -0.83 -7.12 6.69
N GLU A 59 -1.93 -7.34 7.37
CA GLU A 59 -1.90 -7.82 8.76
C GLU A 59 -1.33 -9.23 8.83
N THR A 60 -1.78 -10.12 7.96
CA THR A 60 -1.30 -11.50 7.89
C THR A 60 0.21 -11.54 7.62
N ASP A 61 0.70 -10.65 6.77
CA ASP A 61 2.12 -10.55 6.45
C ASP A 61 2.94 -9.84 7.52
N GLY A 62 2.31 -9.39 8.59
CA GLY A 62 3.00 -8.75 9.71
C GLY A 62 3.46 -7.32 9.42
N ILE A 63 2.92 -6.69 8.39
CA ILE A 63 3.31 -5.34 7.99
C ILE A 63 2.53 -4.29 8.76
N ILE A 64 1.27 -4.58 9.09
CA ILE A 64 0.44 -3.68 9.88
C ILE A 64 -0.11 -4.39 11.11
N ASN A 65 -0.42 -3.59 12.12
CA ASN A 65 -1.17 -4.01 13.31
C ASN A 65 -2.62 -3.58 13.17
N ARG A 66 -3.51 -4.42 13.67
CA ARG A 66 -4.91 -4.09 13.83
C ARG A 66 -5.24 -4.14 15.32
N LYS A 67 -5.68 -3.03 15.87
CA LYS A 67 -6.02 -2.95 17.29
C LYS A 67 -7.50 -2.63 17.45
N VAL A 68 -8.19 -3.50 18.18
CA VAL A 68 -9.59 -3.28 18.52
C VAL A 68 -9.65 -2.68 19.92
N HIS A 69 -10.27 -1.52 20.04
CA HIS A 69 -10.50 -0.87 21.32
C HIS A 69 -11.89 -1.28 21.82
N GLN A 70 -11.95 -1.75 23.05
CA GLN A 70 -13.21 -2.18 23.64
C GLN A 70 -13.94 -1.00 24.26
N VAL A 71 -14.50 -0.20 23.39
CA VAL A 71 -15.33 0.96 23.74
C VAL A 71 -16.66 0.83 23.00
N VAL A 72 -17.61 1.71 23.32
CA VAL A 72 -18.91 1.71 22.65
C VAL A 72 -19.07 3.05 21.93
N PRO A 73 -19.19 3.04 20.60
CA PRO A 73 -19.07 1.88 19.68
C PRO A 73 -17.64 1.38 19.57
N PRO A 74 -17.43 0.12 19.12
CA PRO A 74 -16.08 -0.44 18.98
C PRO A 74 -15.25 0.36 17.99
N LYS A 75 -13.97 0.51 18.31
CA LYS A 75 -13.04 1.28 17.54
C LYS A 75 -11.90 0.39 17.08
N VAL A 76 -11.61 0.38 15.78
CA VAL A 76 -10.50 -0.39 15.20
C VAL A 76 -9.51 0.58 14.60
N GLU A 77 -8.25 0.46 15.00
CA GLU A 77 -7.16 1.27 14.49
C GLU A 77 -6.10 0.41 13.82
N TYR A 78 -5.54 0.93 12.75
CA TYR A 78 -4.45 0.30 12.01
C TYR A 78 -3.19 1.14 12.15
N SER A 79 -2.05 0.46 12.26
CA SER A 79 -0.74 1.11 12.37
C SER A 79 0.33 0.21 11.76
N LEU A 80 1.49 0.78 11.44
CA LEU A 80 2.62 0.01 10.93
C LEU A 80 3.30 -0.74 12.08
N THR A 81 3.73 -1.97 11.80
CA THR A 81 4.66 -2.70 12.68
C THR A 81 6.08 -2.19 12.43
N GLU A 82 7.05 -2.65 13.25
CA GLU A 82 8.46 -2.39 12.96
C GLU A 82 8.85 -2.92 11.58
N PHE A 83 8.35 -4.09 11.23
CA PHE A 83 8.58 -4.67 9.90
C PHE A 83 8.01 -3.77 8.80
N GLY A 84 6.79 -3.25 9.01
CA GLY A 84 6.18 -2.30 8.08
C GLY A 84 6.96 -1.00 7.98
N LEU A 85 7.46 -0.48 9.10
CA LEU A 85 8.29 0.72 9.10
C LEU A 85 9.58 0.53 8.31
N SER A 86 10.13 -0.68 8.33
CA SER A 86 11.39 -0.97 7.64
C SER A 86 11.31 -0.84 6.13
N VAL A 87 10.11 -0.93 5.56
CA VAL A 87 9.92 -0.80 4.12
C VAL A 87 9.77 0.65 3.66
N ILE A 88 9.47 1.56 4.57
CA ILE A 88 9.20 2.95 4.21
C ILE A 88 10.38 3.62 3.50
N PRO A 89 11.65 3.48 3.95
CA PRO A 89 12.77 4.06 3.21
C PRO A 89 12.86 3.56 1.77
N ILE A 90 12.52 2.31 1.53
CA ILE A 90 12.51 1.72 0.19
C ILE A 90 11.43 2.39 -0.67
N LEU A 91 10.24 2.57 -0.11
CA LEU A 91 9.15 3.24 -0.82
C LEU A 91 9.49 4.69 -1.11
N LYS A 92 10.18 5.36 -0.19
CA LYS A 92 10.67 6.73 -0.42
C LYS A 92 11.69 6.78 -1.56
N SER A 93 12.52 5.74 -1.68
CA SER A 93 13.45 5.63 -2.80
C SER A 93 12.73 5.53 -4.14
N PHE A 94 11.62 4.80 -4.20
CA PHE A 94 10.77 4.78 -5.40
C PHE A 94 10.23 6.16 -5.71
N SER A 95 9.75 6.88 -4.70
CA SER A 95 9.26 8.25 -4.88
C SER A 95 10.36 9.16 -5.43
N ASN A 96 11.57 9.06 -4.90
CA ASN A 96 12.70 9.85 -5.36
C ASN A 96 13.07 9.51 -6.80
N TRP A 97 13.06 8.25 -7.15
CA TRP A 97 13.30 7.81 -8.53
C TRP A 97 12.27 8.42 -9.47
N ASN A 98 11.01 8.42 -9.08
CA ASN A 98 9.93 9.03 -9.87
C ASN A 98 10.17 10.54 -10.04
N ARG A 99 10.53 11.25 -8.97
CA ARG A 99 10.78 12.69 -9.05
C ARG A 99 11.92 13.03 -10.00
N ARG A 100 13.00 12.25 -9.97
CA ARG A 100 14.14 12.46 -10.88
C ARG A 100 13.80 12.16 -12.33
N ASN A 101 12.76 11.38 -12.57
CA ASN A 101 12.37 10.93 -13.90
C ASN A 101 10.93 11.32 -14.24
N THR A 102 10.40 12.32 -13.54
CA THR A 102 8.98 12.71 -13.64
C THR A 102 8.53 12.94 -15.08
N ARG A 103 9.35 13.64 -15.86
CA ARG A 103 9.01 13.97 -17.24
C ARG A 103 8.84 12.71 -18.07
N ILE A 104 9.80 11.80 -17.99
CA ILE A 104 9.78 10.54 -18.73
C ILE A 104 8.60 9.68 -18.30
N ILE A 105 8.42 9.53 -16.98
CA ILE A 105 7.36 8.68 -16.42
C ILE A 105 5.99 9.23 -16.80
N SER A 106 5.78 10.55 -16.68
CA SER A 106 4.49 11.17 -17.02
C SER A 106 4.14 10.96 -18.48
N LEU A 107 5.11 11.10 -19.38
CA LEU A 107 4.89 10.85 -20.81
C LEU A 107 4.50 9.39 -21.07
N LYS A 108 5.18 8.44 -20.40
CA LYS A 108 4.88 7.03 -20.56
C LYS A 108 3.51 6.67 -20.02
N LEU A 109 3.14 7.20 -18.85
CA LEU A 109 1.83 6.93 -18.25
C LEU A 109 0.70 7.51 -19.12
N ASN A 110 0.87 8.72 -19.61
CA ASN A 110 -0.14 9.34 -20.50
C ASN A 110 -0.33 8.53 -21.77
N LYS A 111 0.75 8.10 -22.39
CA LYS A 111 0.69 7.26 -23.59
C LYS A 111 -0.05 5.95 -23.32
N ASN A 112 0.29 5.26 -22.26
CA ASN A 112 -0.36 4.00 -21.89
C ASN A 112 -1.85 4.21 -21.61
N PHE A 113 -2.19 5.33 -20.98
CA PHE A 113 -3.57 5.65 -20.65
C PHE A 113 -4.38 5.88 -21.93
N GLU A 114 -3.82 6.59 -22.91
CA GLU A 114 -4.48 6.83 -24.19
C GLU A 114 -4.69 5.53 -24.96
N GLU A 115 -3.68 4.69 -25.03
CA GLU A 115 -3.78 3.39 -25.70
C GLU A 115 -4.90 2.55 -25.09
N ASN A 116 -5.02 2.53 -23.77
CA ASN A 116 -6.08 1.80 -23.09
C ASN A 116 -7.47 2.38 -23.35
N ARG A 117 -7.56 3.68 -23.54
CA ARG A 117 -8.85 4.31 -23.88
C ARG A 117 -9.33 3.94 -25.28
N LEU A 118 -8.41 3.67 -26.18
CA LEU A 118 -8.73 3.36 -27.57
C LEU A 118 -9.08 1.90 -27.81
N ARG A 119 -8.92 1.06 -26.79
CA ARG A 119 -9.23 -0.37 -26.88
C ARG A 119 -10.67 -0.66 -26.43
#